data_bf0a71fd56841136ab2f16e17d7d16e4
#
_entry.id   bf0a71fd56841136ab2f16e17d7d16e4
#
_cell.length_a   1.000
_cell.length_b   1.000
_cell.length_c   1.000
_cell.angle_alpha   90.00
_cell.angle_beta   90.00
_cell.angle_gamma   90.00
#
_symmetry.space_group_name_H-M   'P 1'
#
loop_
_entity.id
_entity.type
_entity.pdbx_description
1 polymer ?
#
loop_
_entity_poly.entity_id
_entity_poly.type
_entity_poly.pdbx_seq_one_letter_code
_entity_poly.pdbx_strand_id
1 'polypeptide(L)'
;MISIDHVLRTVRDLDRAGESLLRDHGLASVAGGRHPGWGTGNRIVPLGDQYLELVGVIDAREAESSWFGQWVNASAAMGDRWAAWAVRTDDLDIWARARGLEVSEGSRERSDGSVLRWRMAGVDEAMAQPPLPFFVERATP
;
A
#
# COMPACT_ATOMS: atom_id res chain seq x y z
N MET A 1 -6.10 -0.62 19.99
CA MET A 1 -4.60 -0.68 20.00
C MET A 1 -4.07 -0.07 18.71
N ILE A 2 -2.86 0.47 18.70
CA ILE A 2 -2.22 1.01 17.50
C ILE A 2 -0.84 0.39 17.34
N SER A 3 -0.49 -0.03 16.11
CA SER A 3 0.80 -0.62 15.78
C SER A 3 1.19 -0.30 14.33
N ILE A 4 2.47 -0.41 14.00
CA ILE A 4 2.89 -0.32 12.60
C ILE A 4 2.25 -1.48 11.84
N ASP A 5 1.67 -1.20 10.68
CA ASP A 5 1.09 -2.19 9.79
C ASP A 5 2.05 -2.58 8.67
N HIS A 6 2.44 -1.60 7.87
CA HIS A 6 3.37 -1.82 6.77
C HIS A 6 4.10 -0.55 6.36
N VAL A 7 5.18 -0.73 5.62
CA VAL A 7 5.90 0.33 4.92
C VAL A 7 5.79 0.08 3.42
N LEU A 8 5.50 1.12 2.67
CA LEU A 8 5.20 1.09 1.25
C LEU A 8 6.35 1.64 0.44
N ARG A 9 6.81 0.86 -0.53
CA ARG A 9 7.81 1.23 -1.51
C ARG A 9 7.18 1.29 -2.90
N THR A 10 7.20 2.45 -3.53
CA THR A 10 6.80 2.59 -4.93
C THR A 10 7.91 2.12 -5.84
N VAL A 11 7.59 1.28 -6.82
CA VAL A 11 8.56 0.66 -7.73
C VAL A 11 8.07 0.72 -9.17
N ARG A 12 9.00 0.75 -10.11
CA ARG A 12 8.69 0.71 -11.55
C ARG A 12 8.33 -0.67 -12.04
N ASP A 13 8.98 -1.68 -11.49
CA ASP A 13 8.84 -3.08 -11.88
C ASP A 13 8.79 -3.93 -10.61
N LEU A 14 7.62 -4.53 -10.36
CA LEU A 14 7.37 -5.30 -9.14
C LEU A 14 8.26 -6.54 -9.04
N ASP A 15 8.44 -7.27 -10.11
CA ASP A 15 9.22 -8.51 -10.08
C ASP A 15 10.69 -8.21 -9.88
N ARG A 16 11.21 -7.25 -10.62
CA ARG A 16 12.60 -6.81 -10.50
C ARG A 16 12.92 -6.22 -9.13
N ALA A 17 11.99 -5.46 -8.55
CA ALA A 17 12.16 -4.93 -7.19
C ALA A 17 12.16 -6.05 -6.15
N GLY A 18 11.29 -7.06 -6.29
CA GLY A 18 11.28 -8.24 -5.44
C GLY A 18 12.58 -9.06 -5.52
N GLU A 19 13.09 -9.28 -6.73
CA GLU A 19 14.37 -9.95 -6.97
C GLU A 19 15.54 -9.19 -6.35
N SER A 20 15.55 -7.87 -6.45
CA SER A 20 16.59 -7.02 -5.86
C SER A 20 16.57 -7.09 -4.34
N LEU A 21 15.42 -7.06 -3.70
CA LEU A 21 15.30 -7.19 -2.24
C LEU A 21 15.83 -8.57 -1.76
N LEU A 22 15.51 -9.62 -2.49
CA LEU A 22 16.01 -10.96 -2.16
C LEU A 22 17.53 -11.03 -2.31
N ARG A 23 18.05 -10.58 -3.44
CA ARG A 23 19.48 -10.65 -3.75
C ARG A 23 20.33 -9.81 -2.79
N ASP A 24 19.90 -8.57 -2.53
CA ASP A 24 20.72 -7.57 -1.84
C ASP A 24 20.52 -7.59 -0.33
N HIS A 25 19.39 -8.09 0.16
CA HIS A 25 19.00 -8.04 1.58
C HIS A 25 18.47 -9.37 2.14
N GLY A 26 18.32 -10.41 1.33
CA GLY A 26 17.74 -11.69 1.76
C GLY A 26 16.25 -11.62 2.08
N LEU A 27 15.55 -10.58 1.64
CA LEU A 27 14.12 -10.35 1.90
C LEU A 27 13.27 -10.92 0.77
N ALA A 28 12.70 -12.09 0.99
CA ALA A 28 11.85 -12.76 0.02
C ALA A 28 10.45 -12.12 -0.02
N SER A 29 9.97 -11.78 -1.22
CA SER A 29 8.61 -11.30 -1.44
C SER A 29 7.72 -12.36 -2.07
N VAL A 30 6.44 -12.26 -1.80
CA VAL A 30 5.38 -13.06 -2.45
C VAL A 30 4.48 -12.14 -3.27
N ALA A 31 3.85 -12.68 -4.31
CA ALA A 31 2.84 -11.94 -5.05
C ALA A 31 1.68 -11.58 -4.13
N GLY A 32 1.33 -10.31 -4.08
CA GLY A 32 0.21 -9.83 -3.26
C GLY A 32 -1.09 -9.90 -4.02
N GLY A 33 -1.21 -9.13 -5.07
CA GLY A 33 -2.37 -9.08 -5.91
C GLY A 33 -2.52 -7.75 -6.64
N ARG A 34 -3.72 -7.53 -7.15
CA ARG A 34 -4.14 -6.37 -7.90
C ARG A 34 -5.06 -5.50 -7.04
N HIS A 35 -4.94 -4.19 -7.16
CA HIS A 35 -5.88 -3.24 -6.57
C HIS A 35 -6.89 -2.82 -7.65
N PRO A 36 -8.11 -3.42 -7.66
CA PRO A 36 -9.10 -3.12 -8.69
C PRO A 36 -9.49 -1.65 -8.71
N GLY A 37 -9.56 -1.07 -9.90
CA GLY A 37 -9.90 0.33 -10.10
C GLY A 37 -8.75 1.31 -9.90
N TRP A 38 -7.58 0.86 -9.41
CA TRP A 38 -6.41 1.72 -9.18
C TRP A 38 -5.29 1.53 -10.19
N GLY A 39 -5.32 0.45 -10.98
CA GLY A 39 -4.29 0.14 -11.97
C GLY A 39 -2.96 -0.27 -11.35
N THR A 40 -2.93 -0.56 -10.06
CA THR A 40 -1.74 -0.97 -9.32
C THR A 40 -1.83 -2.41 -8.84
N GLY A 41 -0.69 -2.98 -8.59
CA GLY A 41 -0.53 -4.28 -7.93
C GLY A 41 0.60 -4.23 -6.93
N ASN A 42 0.75 -5.29 -6.15
CA ASN A 42 1.78 -5.32 -5.12
C ASN A 42 2.47 -6.68 -4.98
N ARG A 43 3.63 -6.64 -4.33
CA ARG A 43 4.30 -7.78 -3.72
C ARG A 43 4.49 -7.49 -2.25
N ILE A 44 4.47 -8.53 -1.45
CA ILE A 44 4.53 -8.44 0.02
C ILE A 44 5.77 -9.16 0.52
N VAL A 45 6.55 -8.49 1.37
CA VAL A 45 7.60 -9.13 2.18
C VAL A 45 7.04 -9.30 3.58
N PRO A 46 6.62 -10.50 3.99
CA PRO A 46 6.05 -10.71 5.31
C PRO A 46 7.13 -10.61 6.40
N LEU A 47 6.80 -9.90 7.47
CA LEU A 47 7.64 -9.66 8.64
C LEU A 47 6.84 -9.94 9.93
N GLY A 48 6.23 -11.11 10.04
CA GLY A 48 5.31 -11.42 11.12
C GLY A 48 3.95 -10.75 10.90
N ASP A 49 3.50 -9.95 11.86
CA ASP A 49 2.24 -9.20 11.76
C ASP A 49 2.33 -7.95 10.88
N GLN A 50 3.53 -7.54 10.54
CA GLN A 50 3.84 -6.39 9.68
C GLN A 50 4.37 -6.88 8.32
N TYR A 51 4.49 -5.97 7.38
CA TYR A 51 5.09 -6.30 6.09
C TYR A 51 5.69 -5.08 5.38
N LEU A 52 6.57 -5.34 4.44
CA LEU A 52 6.94 -4.35 3.43
C LEU A 52 6.05 -4.58 2.21
N GLU A 53 5.52 -3.52 1.66
CA GLU A 53 4.74 -3.53 0.44
C GLU A 53 5.53 -2.91 -0.71
N LEU A 54 5.72 -3.67 -1.77
CA LEU A 54 6.15 -3.14 -3.05
C LEU A 54 4.90 -2.87 -3.87
N VAL A 55 4.70 -1.64 -4.33
CA VAL A 55 3.55 -1.27 -5.15
C VAL A 55 4.02 -0.63 -6.46
N GLY A 56 3.42 -1.05 -7.55
CA GLY A 56 3.72 -0.56 -8.88
C GLY A 56 2.48 -0.51 -9.77
N VAL A 57 2.57 0.26 -10.86
CA VAL A 57 1.54 0.29 -11.88
C VAL A 57 1.61 -1.00 -12.70
N ILE A 58 0.48 -1.69 -12.84
CA ILE A 58 0.33 -2.91 -13.67
C ILE A 58 -0.62 -2.70 -14.84
N ASP A 59 -1.48 -1.68 -14.77
CA ASP A 59 -2.36 -1.24 -15.85
C ASP A 59 -2.31 0.30 -15.91
N ALA A 60 -1.56 0.82 -16.89
CA ALA A 60 -1.35 2.26 -17.03
C ALA A 60 -2.66 3.03 -17.28
N ARG A 61 -3.58 2.44 -18.02
CA ARG A 61 -4.88 3.05 -18.34
C ARG A 61 -5.77 3.20 -17.12
N GLU A 62 -5.87 2.13 -16.33
CA GLU A 62 -6.62 2.15 -15.08
C GLU A 62 -5.95 3.09 -14.06
N ALA A 63 -4.61 3.11 -14.00
CA ALA A 63 -3.85 3.99 -13.11
C ALA A 63 -4.06 5.47 -13.42
N GLU A 64 -4.15 5.86 -14.68
CA GLU A 64 -4.46 7.24 -15.09
C GLU A 64 -5.82 7.72 -14.60
N SER A 65 -6.76 6.80 -14.37
CA SER A 65 -8.13 7.09 -13.92
C SER A 65 -8.29 7.07 -12.42
N SER A 66 -7.24 6.77 -11.66
CA SER A 66 -7.29 6.71 -10.21
C SER A 66 -6.24 7.63 -9.57
N TRP A 67 -6.64 8.27 -8.49
CA TRP A 67 -5.73 9.09 -7.71
C TRP A 67 -4.52 8.30 -7.20
N PHE A 68 -4.76 7.12 -6.65
CA PHE A 68 -3.67 6.28 -6.13
C PHE A 68 -2.73 5.79 -7.23
N GLY A 69 -3.27 5.36 -8.38
CA GLY A 69 -2.48 4.96 -9.54
C GLY A 69 -1.61 6.10 -10.07
N GLN A 70 -2.14 7.30 -10.16
CA GLN A 70 -1.39 8.49 -10.55
C GLN A 70 -0.25 8.79 -9.57
N TRP A 71 -0.53 8.71 -8.27
CA TRP A 71 0.48 8.93 -7.25
C TRP A 71 1.61 7.89 -7.31
N VAL A 72 1.27 6.60 -7.41
CA VAL A 72 2.26 5.52 -7.55
C VAL A 72 3.12 5.73 -8.80
N ASN A 73 2.51 6.06 -9.93
CA ASN A 73 3.22 6.30 -11.17
C ASN A 73 4.19 7.48 -11.06
N ALA A 74 3.75 8.60 -10.51
CA ALA A 74 4.58 9.78 -10.31
C ALA A 74 5.74 9.52 -9.33
N SER A 75 5.47 8.81 -8.24
CA SER A 75 6.49 8.45 -7.26
C SER A 75 7.55 7.53 -7.85
N ALA A 76 7.14 6.45 -8.52
CA ALA A 76 8.04 5.50 -9.14
C ALA A 76 8.87 6.09 -10.30
N ALA A 77 8.33 7.10 -10.99
CA ALA A 77 9.06 7.81 -12.06
C ALA A 77 10.33 8.50 -11.56
N MET A 78 10.39 8.86 -10.29
CA MET A 78 11.57 9.44 -9.64
C MET A 78 12.58 8.39 -9.15
N GLY A 79 12.33 7.12 -9.40
CA GLY A 79 13.09 5.97 -8.92
C GLY A 79 12.35 5.22 -7.82
N ASP A 80 12.68 3.95 -7.64
CA ASP A 80 12.12 3.13 -6.57
C ASP A 80 12.42 3.74 -5.20
N ARG A 81 11.39 3.92 -4.38
CA ARG A 81 11.53 4.67 -3.12
C ARG A 81 10.56 4.22 -2.03
N TRP A 82 10.98 4.34 -0.78
CA TRP A 82 10.09 4.26 0.37
C TRP A 82 9.25 5.54 0.41
N ALA A 83 7.95 5.40 0.22
CA ALA A 83 7.07 6.53 -0.09
C ALA A 83 6.01 6.79 0.97
N ALA A 84 5.61 5.78 1.74
CA ALA A 84 4.59 5.91 2.77
C ALA A 84 4.71 4.80 3.81
N TRP A 85 4.00 4.94 4.92
CA TRP A 85 3.86 3.91 5.94
C TRP A 85 2.49 4.01 6.61
N ALA A 86 2.03 2.88 7.12
CA ALA A 86 0.71 2.77 7.73
C ALA A 86 0.79 2.29 9.17
N VAL A 87 -0.14 2.78 9.97
CA VAL A 87 -0.40 2.26 11.31
C VAL A 87 -1.76 1.58 11.35
N ARG A 88 -1.82 0.43 12.00
CA ARG A 88 -3.06 -0.34 12.17
C ARG A 88 -3.75 0.08 13.45
N THR A 89 -5.07 0.18 13.37
CA THR A 89 -5.95 0.40 14.53
C THR A 89 -7.22 -0.43 14.41
N ASP A 90 -7.84 -0.74 15.53
CA ASP A 90 -9.17 -1.37 15.60
C ASP A 90 -10.28 -0.31 15.74
N ASP A 91 -9.92 0.97 15.84
CA ASP A 91 -10.83 2.09 16.10
C ASP A 91 -10.64 3.22 15.08
N LEU A 92 -10.68 2.89 13.79
CA LEU A 92 -10.38 3.84 12.72
C LEU A 92 -11.26 5.10 12.78
N ASP A 93 -12.56 4.94 13.05
CA ASP A 93 -13.49 6.07 13.08
C ASP A 93 -13.15 7.07 14.21
N ILE A 94 -12.65 6.59 15.33
CA ILE A 94 -12.21 7.45 16.45
C ILE A 94 -10.99 8.27 16.02
N TRP A 95 -10.00 7.62 15.40
CA TRP A 95 -8.78 8.28 14.93
C TRP A 95 -9.07 9.28 13.81
N ALA A 96 -9.91 8.90 12.86
CA ALA A 96 -10.30 9.75 11.75
C ALA A 96 -11.04 11.00 12.24
N ARG A 97 -12.05 10.82 13.11
CA ARG A 97 -12.81 11.92 13.67
C ARG A 97 -11.96 12.90 14.48
N ALA A 98 -11.08 12.37 15.33
CA ALA A 98 -10.21 13.19 16.17
C ALA A 98 -9.23 14.07 15.38
N ARG A 99 -8.95 13.71 14.12
CA ARG A 99 -8.00 14.42 13.24
C ARG A 99 -8.64 15.07 12.02
N GLY A 100 -9.96 14.95 11.85
CA GLY A 100 -10.66 15.47 10.68
C GLY A 100 -10.26 14.79 9.37
N LEU A 101 -9.95 13.48 9.43
CA LEU A 101 -9.52 12.70 8.27
C LEU A 101 -10.71 12.02 7.60
N GLU A 102 -10.69 11.95 6.29
CA GLU A 102 -11.64 11.16 5.52
C GLU A 102 -11.32 9.67 5.60
N VAL A 103 -12.37 8.85 5.73
CA VAL A 103 -12.27 7.39 5.67
C VAL A 103 -12.59 6.93 4.25
N SER A 104 -11.74 6.09 3.71
CA SER A 104 -11.91 5.46 2.41
C SER A 104 -11.72 3.95 2.52
N GLU A 105 -12.08 3.24 1.46
CA GLU A 105 -11.95 1.79 1.37
C GLU A 105 -10.93 1.41 0.32
N GLY A 106 -10.20 0.33 0.58
CA GLY A 106 -9.32 -0.30 -0.37
C GLY A 106 -9.61 -1.79 -0.51
N SER A 107 -9.19 -2.36 -1.61
CA SER A 107 -9.28 -3.79 -1.84
C SER A 107 -8.11 -4.32 -2.65
N ARG A 108 -7.82 -5.60 -2.45
CA ARG A 108 -6.82 -6.34 -3.22
C ARG A 108 -7.39 -7.68 -3.65
N GLU A 109 -7.35 -7.92 -4.94
CA GLU A 109 -7.71 -9.21 -5.53
C GLU A 109 -6.45 -10.07 -5.66
N ARG A 110 -6.49 -11.27 -5.07
CA ARG A 110 -5.43 -12.27 -5.18
C ARG A 110 -5.58 -13.09 -6.45
N SER A 111 -4.53 -13.82 -6.81
CA SER A 111 -4.52 -14.72 -7.97
C SER A 111 -5.55 -15.86 -7.90
N ASP A 112 -5.99 -16.23 -6.70
CA ASP A 112 -7.05 -17.22 -6.46
C ASP A 112 -8.47 -16.65 -6.57
N GLY A 113 -8.60 -15.33 -6.88
CA GLY A 113 -9.87 -14.62 -6.98
C GLY A 113 -10.43 -14.14 -5.66
N SER A 114 -9.79 -14.45 -4.53
CA SER A 114 -10.20 -13.90 -3.23
C SER A 114 -9.90 -12.42 -3.14
N VAL A 115 -10.76 -11.67 -2.43
CA VAL A 115 -10.63 -10.22 -2.28
C VAL A 115 -10.45 -9.88 -0.80
N LEU A 116 -9.34 -9.23 -0.50
CA LEU A 116 -9.12 -8.58 0.80
C LEU A 116 -9.67 -7.15 0.74
N ARG A 117 -10.31 -6.72 1.82
CA ARG A 117 -10.82 -5.35 1.99
C ARG A 117 -10.26 -4.74 3.26
N TRP A 118 -10.10 -3.43 3.24
CA TRP A 118 -9.70 -2.65 4.41
C TRP A 118 -10.31 -1.26 4.34
N ARG A 119 -10.32 -0.59 5.48
CA ARG A 119 -10.64 0.83 5.58
C ARG A 119 -9.36 1.60 5.91
N MET A 120 -9.26 2.84 5.47
CA MET A 120 -8.10 3.69 5.71
C MET A 120 -8.49 5.14 5.89
N ALA A 121 -7.65 5.90 6.58
CA ALA A 121 -7.84 7.33 6.80
C ALA A 121 -6.50 8.06 6.77
N GLY A 122 -6.49 9.29 6.26
CA GLY A 122 -5.31 10.12 6.19
C GLY A 122 -4.32 9.74 5.09
N VAL A 123 -4.78 9.07 4.05
CA VAL A 123 -3.93 8.67 2.91
C VAL A 123 -3.43 9.90 2.16
N ASP A 124 -4.31 10.85 1.87
CA ASP A 124 -3.96 12.07 1.15
C ASP A 124 -2.92 12.89 1.91
N GLU A 125 -3.10 13.03 3.22
CA GLU A 125 -2.18 13.74 4.09
C GLU A 125 -0.81 13.05 4.15
N ALA A 126 -0.80 11.73 4.28
CA ALA A 126 0.44 10.96 4.33
C ALA A 126 1.22 11.02 3.01
N MET A 127 0.51 11.00 1.88
CA MET A 127 1.13 11.10 0.55
C MET A 127 1.66 12.51 0.27
N ALA A 128 0.99 13.55 0.78
CA ALA A 128 1.40 14.95 0.61
C ALA A 128 2.53 15.35 1.56
N GLN A 129 2.63 14.72 2.74
CA GLN A 129 3.58 15.07 3.79
C GLN A 129 4.25 13.83 4.39
N PRO A 130 5.15 13.16 3.68
CA PRO A 130 6.03 12.20 4.33
C PRO A 130 6.85 12.94 5.42
N PRO A 131 6.96 12.47 6.63
CA PRO A 131 6.77 11.09 7.09
C PRO A 131 5.48 10.81 7.87
N LEU A 132 4.38 11.50 7.63
CA LEU A 132 3.14 11.19 8.29
C LEU A 132 2.63 9.80 7.90
N PRO A 133 2.16 8.98 8.85
CA PRO A 133 1.50 7.72 8.54
C PRO A 133 0.04 7.95 8.12
N PHE A 134 -0.50 7.01 7.35
CA PHE A 134 -1.95 6.84 7.26
C PHE A 134 -2.41 5.70 8.16
N PHE A 135 -3.71 5.66 8.44
CA PHE A 135 -4.32 4.68 9.32
C PHE A 135 -5.01 3.60 8.50
N VAL A 136 -4.89 2.34 8.93
CA VAL A 136 -5.62 1.21 8.34
C VAL A 136 -6.37 0.43 9.40
N GLU A 137 -7.54 -0.04 9.02
CA GLU A 137 -8.34 -1.02 9.76
C GLU A 137 -8.57 -2.19 8.82
N ARG A 138 -8.02 -3.34 9.18
CA ARG A 138 -8.21 -4.57 8.39
C ARG A 138 -9.60 -5.11 8.64
N ALA A 139 -10.26 -5.61 7.60
CA ALA A 139 -11.48 -6.37 7.80
C ALA A 139 -11.18 -7.55 8.74
N THR A 140 -12.01 -7.72 9.75
CA THR A 140 -11.95 -8.92 10.62
C THR A 140 -12.23 -10.14 9.74
N PRO A 141 -11.43 -11.22 9.86
CA PRO A 141 -11.68 -12.42 9.09
C PRO A 141 -13.04 -13.03 9.38
#